data_b645b990cbdf34bd8301baa1685e9cd0
#
_entry.id   b645b990cbdf34bd8301baa1685e9cd0
#
_cell.length_a   1.000
_cell.length_b   1.000
_cell.length_c   1.000
_cell.angle_alpha   90.00
_cell.angle_beta   90.00
_cell.angle_gamma   90.00
#
_symmetry.space_group_name_H-M   'P 1'
#
loop_
_entity.id
_entity.type
_entity.pdbx_description
1 polymer ?
#
loop_
_entity_poly.entity_id
_entity_poly.type
_entity_poly.pdbx_seq_one_letter_code
_entity_poly.pdbx_strand_id
1 'polypeptide(L)'
;HNWHGIQSGWDIKRMLGTVPVEEDGSVIFKAPANTPISIQPLDKDGVAIQWMRSWVTGQPGEVVSCIGCHEDQNQIAIPKRVIASQKAPSALTLPEGGTRSFTFDLEVQPILDRACIACHNGEGKAFDLRGGKKDKLGYGTSYLNLHPYVHRQGGEGDMVVLQPYEYHPNTSELVRLLKKGHHNVKLTDKERKTLYNWIDYNAPDKGYF
;
A
#
# COMPACT_ATOMS: atom_id res chain seq x y z
N HIS A 1 -21.03 12.33 0.70
CA HIS A 1 -19.58 12.19 0.55
C HIS A 1 -19.24 10.73 0.77
N ASN A 2 -18.77 10.05 -0.26
CA ASN A 2 -18.26 8.69 -0.15
C ASN A 2 -16.84 8.74 0.39
N TRP A 3 -16.71 8.52 1.69
CA TRP A 3 -15.41 8.39 2.33
C TRP A 3 -14.85 7.00 2.03
N HIS A 4 -13.67 6.91 1.42
CA HIS A 4 -13.02 5.64 1.09
C HIS A 4 -12.20 5.08 2.25
N GLY A 5 -11.99 5.87 3.29
CA GLY A 5 -11.31 5.51 4.51
C GLY A 5 -11.37 6.64 5.54
N ILE A 6 -10.91 6.37 6.75
CA ILE A 6 -10.83 7.39 7.81
C ILE A 6 -9.87 8.49 7.36
N GLN A 7 -10.24 9.75 7.56
CA GLN A 7 -9.47 10.95 7.19
C GLN A 7 -9.19 11.06 5.69
N SER A 8 -10.20 10.76 4.85
CA SER A 8 -10.14 10.99 3.40
C SER A 8 -8.77 10.66 2.78
N GLY A 9 -8.41 9.40 2.82
CA GLY A 9 -7.29 8.94 2.00
C GLY A 9 -7.67 9.19 0.53
N TRP A 10 -6.84 9.81 -0.16
CA TRP A 10 -6.83 10.47 -1.43
C TRP A 10 -7.55 9.79 -2.58
N ASP A 11 -7.08 8.64 -2.99
CA ASP A 11 -7.48 8.06 -4.26
C ASP A 11 -7.78 6.59 -4.11
N ILE A 12 -8.72 6.12 -4.91
CA ILE A 12 -8.92 4.69 -5.11
C ILE A 12 -7.74 4.16 -5.91
N LYS A 13 -6.93 3.34 -5.26
CA LYS A 13 -5.76 2.71 -5.88
C LYS A 13 -6.06 1.32 -6.36
N ARG A 14 -5.47 0.98 -7.50
CA ARG A 14 -5.45 -0.37 -8.06
C ARG A 14 -4.01 -0.76 -8.33
N MET A 15 -3.61 -1.94 -7.96
CA MET A 15 -2.32 -2.46 -8.36
C MET A 15 -2.35 -2.79 -9.86
N LEU A 16 -1.55 -2.10 -10.64
CA LEU A 16 -1.37 -2.42 -12.06
C LEU A 16 -0.41 -3.58 -12.26
N GLY A 17 0.55 -3.74 -11.36
CA GLY A 17 1.53 -4.81 -11.40
C GLY A 17 2.84 -4.43 -10.74
N THR A 18 3.79 -5.34 -10.78
CA THR A 18 5.15 -5.14 -10.29
C THR A 18 6.17 -5.40 -11.38
N VAL A 19 7.34 -4.79 -11.24
CA VAL A 19 8.51 -5.02 -12.09
C VAL A 19 9.75 -5.18 -11.22
N PRO A 20 10.74 -5.98 -11.65
CA PRO A 20 12.00 -6.09 -10.92
C PRO A 20 12.79 -4.78 -11.02
N VAL A 21 13.48 -4.45 -9.94
CA VAL A 21 14.46 -3.36 -9.88
C VAL A 21 15.85 -3.92 -10.14
N GLU A 22 16.66 -3.22 -10.92
CA GLU A 22 18.04 -3.61 -11.21
C GLU A 22 18.95 -3.37 -10.00
N GLU A 23 20.14 -3.97 -10.00
CA GLU A 23 21.09 -3.85 -8.89
C GLU A 23 21.52 -2.40 -8.58
N ASP A 24 21.49 -1.53 -9.59
CA ASP A 24 21.79 -0.10 -9.44
C ASP A 24 20.57 0.74 -9.01
N GLY A 25 19.42 0.10 -8.72
CA GLY A 25 18.19 0.75 -8.33
C GLY A 25 17.36 1.27 -9.52
N SER A 26 17.81 1.09 -10.75
CA SER A 26 17.08 1.54 -11.92
C SER A 26 16.00 0.55 -12.34
N VAL A 27 14.97 1.07 -13.04
CA VAL A 27 13.88 0.29 -13.58
C VAL A 27 13.38 0.91 -14.87
N ILE A 28 12.97 0.08 -15.83
CA ILE A 28 12.27 0.51 -17.04
C ILE A 28 11.10 -0.45 -17.33
N PHE A 29 9.93 0.09 -17.56
CA PHE A 29 8.72 -0.71 -17.80
C PHE A 29 7.72 0.01 -18.72
N LYS A 30 6.78 -0.75 -19.26
CA LYS A 30 5.64 -0.21 -20.00
C LYS A 30 4.48 0.05 -19.05
N ALA A 31 3.91 1.25 -19.12
CA ALA A 31 2.71 1.62 -18.36
C ALA A 31 1.56 1.97 -19.32
N PRO A 32 0.29 1.86 -18.86
CA PRO A 32 -0.85 2.34 -19.62
C PRO A 32 -0.74 3.84 -19.88
N ALA A 33 -0.94 4.26 -21.13
CA ALA A 33 -1.02 5.68 -21.46
C ALA A 33 -2.31 6.31 -20.94
N ASN A 34 -2.31 7.63 -20.75
CA ASN A 34 -3.45 8.42 -20.27
C ASN A 34 -4.04 7.91 -18.94
N THR A 35 -3.22 7.23 -18.13
CA THR A 35 -3.63 6.67 -16.86
C THR A 35 -2.72 7.25 -15.77
N PRO A 36 -3.27 7.92 -14.76
CA PRO A 36 -2.48 8.35 -13.62
C PRO A 36 -1.91 7.14 -12.89
N ILE A 37 -0.60 7.08 -12.71
CA ILE A 37 0.08 6.02 -11.98
C ILE A 37 0.91 6.58 -10.82
N SER A 38 0.95 5.84 -9.74
CA SER A 38 1.80 6.06 -8.59
C SER A 38 2.78 4.90 -8.47
N ILE A 39 4.03 5.19 -8.19
CA ILE A 39 5.12 4.21 -8.13
C ILE A 39 5.55 4.05 -6.69
N GLN A 40 5.69 2.80 -6.25
CA GLN A 40 6.17 2.48 -4.91
C GLN A 40 7.34 1.49 -5.01
N PRO A 41 8.57 1.87 -4.61
CA PRO A 41 9.64 0.91 -4.44
C PRO A 41 9.31 -0.03 -3.26
N LEU A 42 9.40 -1.33 -3.50
CA LEU A 42 9.14 -2.36 -2.51
C LEU A 42 10.45 -3.01 -2.07
N ASP A 43 10.54 -3.35 -0.79
CA ASP A 43 11.62 -4.19 -0.29
C ASP A 43 11.40 -5.68 -0.62
N LYS A 44 12.34 -6.53 -0.19
CA LYS A 44 12.29 -7.98 -0.41
C LYS A 44 11.06 -8.67 0.22
N ASP A 45 10.45 -8.07 1.23
CA ASP A 45 9.26 -8.57 1.91
C ASP A 45 7.96 -8.06 1.25
N GLY A 46 8.08 -7.20 0.22
CA GLY A 46 6.96 -6.59 -0.49
C GLY A 46 6.35 -5.40 0.24
N VAL A 47 7.10 -4.77 1.14
CA VAL A 47 6.70 -3.56 1.87
C VAL A 47 7.19 -2.33 1.13
N ALA A 48 6.34 -1.32 0.99
CA ALA A 48 6.75 -0.06 0.39
C ALA A 48 7.83 0.63 1.23
N ILE A 49 8.92 0.97 0.58
CA ILE A 49 10.03 1.74 1.17
C ILE A 49 9.61 3.20 1.30
N GLN A 50 8.99 3.70 0.26
CA GLN A 50 8.51 5.07 0.18
C GLN A 50 7.27 5.14 -0.71
N TRP A 51 6.39 6.05 -0.41
CA TRP A 51 5.12 6.21 -1.09
C TRP A 51 5.12 7.47 -1.95
N MET A 52 4.82 7.30 -3.24
CA MET A 52 4.58 8.42 -4.12
C MET A 52 3.19 8.99 -3.85
N ARG A 53 3.12 10.20 -3.31
CA ARG A 53 1.87 10.88 -2.92
C ARG A 53 1.17 11.62 -4.05
N SER A 54 1.84 11.72 -5.16
CA SER A 54 1.29 12.27 -6.40
C SER A 54 1.19 11.18 -7.46
N TRP A 55 1.02 11.57 -8.68
CA TRP A 55 0.96 10.66 -9.81
C TRP A 55 1.69 11.23 -11.01
N VAL A 56 2.04 10.37 -11.93
CA VAL A 56 2.53 10.71 -13.25
C VAL A 56 1.61 10.11 -14.30
N THR A 57 1.39 10.83 -15.39
CA THR A 57 0.60 10.36 -16.53
C THR A 57 1.43 10.52 -17.80
N GLY A 58 1.65 9.43 -18.53
CA GLY A 58 2.30 9.45 -19.84
C GLY A 58 1.31 9.44 -20.98
N GLN A 59 1.67 10.06 -22.09
CA GLN A 59 0.92 10.02 -23.34
C GLN A 59 1.23 8.74 -24.13
N PRO A 60 0.41 8.37 -25.14
CA PRO A 60 0.73 7.25 -26.00
C PRO A 60 2.09 7.45 -26.71
N GLY A 61 3.01 6.49 -26.52
CA GLY A 61 4.35 6.53 -27.10
C GLY A 61 5.34 7.45 -26.39
N GLU A 62 4.94 8.11 -25.33
CA GLU A 62 5.82 8.95 -24.53
C GLU A 62 6.78 8.13 -23.67
N VAL A 63 7.99 8.62 -23.51
CA VAL A 63 8.98 8.11 -22.54
C VAL A 63 9.09 9.13 -21.40
N VAL A 64 8.63 8.73 -20.24
CA VAL A 64 8.77 9.53 -19.01
C VAL A 64 9.95 8.98 -18.21
N SER A 65 10.82 9.83 -17.72
CA SER A 65 11.92 9.41 -16.85
C SER A 65 11.98 10.27 -15.60
N CYS A 66 12.36 9.62 -14.49
CA CYS A 66 12.56 10.25 -13.21
C CYS A 66 13.93 9.89 -12.68
N ILE A 67 14.58 10.79 -11.97
CA ILE A 67 15.85 10.55 -11.30
C ILE A 67 15.63 10.87 -9.81
N GLY A 68 15.87 9.87 -8.96
CA GLY A 68 15.61 9.97 -7.53
C GLY A 68 14.11 9.86 -7.17
N CYS A 69 13.84 9.87 -5.89
CA CYS A 69 12.50 9.86 -5.34
C CYS A 69 12.46 10.86 -4.19
N HIS A 70 11.91 12.04 -4.42
CA HIS A 70 11.89 13.16 -3.47
C HIS A 70 13.30 13.63 -3.06
N GLU A 71 14.13 13.91 -4.05
CA GLU A 71 15.38 14.63 -3.83
C GLU A 71 15.09 16.00 -3.18
N ASP A 72 16.01 16.44 -2.33
CA ASP A 72 15.98 17.81 -1.80
C ASP A 72 15.99 18.80 -2.97
N GLN A 73 15.17 19.83 -2.92
CA GLN A 73 15.06 20.82 -3.99
C GLN A 73 16.38 21.55 -4.31
N ASN A 74 17.38 21.47 -3.44
CA ASN A 74 18.70 22.03 -3.61
C ASN A 74 19.74 20.97 -4.07
N GLN A 75 19.32 19.75 -4.31
CA GLN A 75 20.16 18.66 -4.80
C GLN A 75 19.74 18.24 -6.19
N ILE A 76 20.72 18.01 -7.05
CA ILE A 76 20.50 17.49 -8.39
C ILE A 76 21.11 16.10 -8.45
N ALA A 77 20.31 15.11 -8.81
CA ALA A 77 20.81 13.77 -9.03
C ALA A 77 21.83 13.78 -10.19
N ILE A 78 22.99 13.16 -9.97
CA ILE A 78 24.05 13.09 -10.98
C ILE A 78 23.60 12.16 -12.11
N PRO A 79 23.50 12.65 -13.36
CA PRO A 79 23.15 11.80 -14.48
C PRO A 79 24.21 10.69 -14.66
N LYS A 80 23.76 9.44 -14.66
CA LYS A 80 24.61 8.28 -14.95
C LYS A 80 23.90 7.34 -15.92
N ARG A 81 24.69 6.59 -16.67
CA ARG A 81 24.14 5.51 -17.47
C ARG A 81 23.72 4.38 -16.53
N VAL A 82 22.43 4.08 -16.53
CA VAL A 82 21.84 3.06 -15.64
C VAL A 82 21.59 1.75 -16.37
N ILE A 83 21.56 0.63 -15.65
CA ILE A 83 21.40 -0.72 -16.21
C ILE A 83 20.09 -0.82 -16.98
N ALA A 84 18.99 -0.31 -16.42
CA ALA A 84 17.67 -0.38 -17.05
C ALA A 84 17.63 0.31 -18.42
N SER A 85 18.38 1.39 -18.63
CA SER A 85 18.38 2.10 -19.92
C SER A 85 18.99 1.28 -21.07
N GLN A 86 19.65 0.16 -20.77
CA GLN A 86 20.29 -0.73 -21.74
C GLN A 86 19.43 -1.97 -22.05
N LYS A 87 18.24 -2.07 -21.45
CA LYS A 87 17.34 -3.21 -21.57
C LYS A 87 16.02 -2.80 -22.23
N ALA A 88 15.34 -3.78 -22.77
CA ALA A 88 13.96 -3.59 -23.19
C ALA A 88 13.06 -3.35 -21.97
N PRO A 89 12.02 -2.48 -22.08
CA PRO A 89 11.07 -2.24 -21.01
C PRO A 89 10.39 -3.53 -20.55
N SER A 90 10.39 -3.76 -19.24
CA SER A 90 9.73 -4.90 -18.59
C SER A 90 8.22 -4.82 -18.75
N ALA A 91 7.56 -5.97 -18.95
CA ALA A 91 6.13 -6.07 -18.78
C ALA A 91 5.77 -6.09 -17.29
N LEU A 92 4.59 -5.59 -16.95
CA LEU A 92 4.06 -5.65 -15.59
C LEU A 92 3.71 -7.11 -15.25
N THR A 93 4.20 -7.59 -14.12
CA THR A 93 3.69 -8.82 -13.50
C THR A 93 2.39 -8.45 -12.77
N LEU A 94 1.27 -8.94 -13.28
CA LEU A 94 -0.04 -8.62 -12.73
C LEU A 94 -0.24 -9.22 -11.34
N PRO A 95 -1.04 -8.58 -10.47
CA PRO A 95 -1.42 -9.18 -9.20
C PRO A 95 -2.28 -10.43 -9.43
N GLU A 96 -2.27 -11.34 -8.46
CA GLU A 96 -3.14 -12.51 -8.48
C GLU A 96 -4.63 -12.07 -8.57
N GLY A 97 -5.36 -12.63 -9.50
CA GLY A 97 -6.75 -12.22 -9.79
C GLY A 97 -6.89 -10.97 -10.64
N GLY A 98 -5.78 -10.46 -11.21
CA GLY A 98 -5.77 -9.29 -12.08
C GLY A 98 -5.90 -7.95 -11.36
N THR A 99 -5.93 -6.89 -12.14
CA THR A 99 -6.08 -5.52 -11.65
C THR A 99 -7.51 -5.29 -11.16
N ARG A 100 -7.68 -5.04 -9.87
CA ARG A 100 -8.97 -4.74 -9.23
C ARG A 100 -8.84 -3.71 -8.13
N SER A 101 -9.97 -3.13 -7.75
CA SER A 101 -10.05 -2.25 -6.58
C SER A 101 -9.82 -3.05 -5.30
N PHE A 102 -9.10 -2.44 -4.36
CA PHE A 102 -8.83 -3.03 -3.06
C PHE A 102 -9.89 -2.56 -2.05
N THR A 103 -10.58 -3.48 -1.38
CA THR A 103 -11.55 -3.16 -0.32
C THR A 103 -11.22 -3.94 0.93
N PHE A 104 -11.43 -3.33 2.10
CA PHE A 104 -11.19 -3.99 3.38
C PHE A 104 -12.03 -5.26 3.54
N ASP A 105 -13.33 -5.16 3.25
CA ASP A 105 -14.27 -6.28 3.43
C ASP A 105 -13.92 -7.51 2.57
N LEU A 106 -13.34 -7.32 1.39
CA LEU A 106 -13.01 -8.43 0.48
C LEU A 106 -11.59 -8.98 0.66
N GLU A 107 -10.67 -8.14 1.08
CA GLU A 107 -9.24 -8.51 1.10
C GLU A 107 -8.72 -8.72 2.54
N VAL A 108 -9.10 -7.87 3.47
CA VAL A 108 -8.58 -7.90 4.85
C VAL A 108 -9.50 -8.68 5.78
N GLN A 109 -10.82 -8.45 5.71
CA GLN A 109 -11.77 -9.10 6.60
C GLN A 109 -11.67 -10.63 6.60
N PRO A 110 -11.51 -11.33 5.46
CA PRO A 110 -11.35 -12.80 5.48
C PRO A 110 -10.10 -13.26 6.26
N ILE A 111 -9.04 -12.47 6.30
CA ILE A 111 -7.85 -12.76 7.11
C ILE A 111 -8.17 -12.65 8.59
N LEU A 112 -8.89 -11.59 8.97
CA LEU A 112 -9.33 -11.39 10.36
C LEU A 112 -10.27 -12.51 10.82
N ASP A 113 -11.23 -12.89 9.98
CA ASP A 113 -12.20 -13.96 10.27
C ASP A 113 -11.50 -15.31 10.48
N ARG A 114 -10.47 -15.60 9.72
CA ARG A 114 -9.71 -16.83 9.87
C ARG A 114 -8.77 -16.84 11.05
N ALA A 115 -8.06 -15.74 11.29
CA ALA A 115 -6.87 -15.72 12.13
C ALA A 115 -7.02 -14.95 13.45
N CYS A 116 -8.03 -14.08 13.59
CA CYS A 116 -8.09 -13.10 14.68
C CYS A 116 -9.36 -13.18 15.53
N ILE A 117 -10.51 -13.45 14.92
CA ILE A 117 -11.82 -13.39 15.62
C ILE A 117 -12.00 -14.42 16.73
N ALA A 118 -11.21 -15.48 16.76
CA ALA A 118 -11.25 -16.45 17.87
C ALA A 118 -10.99 -15.78 19.22
N CYS A 119 -10.17 -14.72 19.25
CA CYS A 119 -9.87 -13.91 20.43
C CYS A 119 -10.48 -12.50 20.35
N HIS A 120 -10.58 -11.96 19.13
CA HIS A 120 -11.09 -10.61 18.86
C HIS A 120 -12.57 -10.64 18.44
N ASN A 121 -13.41 -11.15 19.32
CA ASN A 121 -14.85 -11.34 19.10
C ASN A 121 -15.73 -10.34 19.88
N GLY A 122 -15.11 -9.34 20.51
CA GLY A 122 -15.83 -8.37 21.32
C GLY A 122 -16.27 -8.89 22.70
N GLU A 123 -15.88 -10.12 23.06
CA GLU A 123 -16.08 -10.69 24.36
C GLU A 123 -14.80 -10.55 25.20
N GLY A 124 -14.91 -10.05 26.42
CA GLY A 124 -13.76 -9.83 27.28
C GLY A 124 -13.00 -8.53 27.02
N LYS A 125 -11.65 -8.56 27.06
CA LYS A 125 -10.80 -7.36 26.95
C LYS A 125 -10.36 -7.03 25.53
N ALA A 126 -10.45 -7.98 24.60
CA ALA A 126 -10.03 -7.78 23.23
C ALA A 126 -11.13 -7.05 22.43
N PHE A 127 -10.71 -6.11 21.60
CA PHE A 127 -11.62 -5.40 20.71
C PHE A 127 -12.16 -6.31 19.59
N ASP A 128 -13.35 -5.98 19.08
CA ASP A 128 -14.06 -6.80 18.09
C ASP A 128 -13.48 -6.60 16.68
N LEU A 129 -13.08 -7.69 16.04
CA LEU A 129 -12.61 -7.71 14.64
C LEU A 129 -13.57 -8.46 13.71
N ARG A 130 -14.77 -8.81 14.17
CA ARG A 130 -15.80 -9.43 13.32
C ARG A 130 -16.32 -8.41 12.31
N GLY A 131 -16.56 -8.87 11.11
CA GLY A 131 -17.21 -8.09 10.05
C GLY A 131 -18.72 -7.91 10.28
N GLY A 132 -19.36 -7.16 9.40
CA GLY A 132 -20.81 -7.05 9.29
C GLY A 132 -21.47 -5.88 10.01
N LYS A 133 -20.99 -5.43 11.16
CA LYS A 133 -21.49 -4.22 11.83
C LYS A 133 -20.85 -2.98 11.23
N LYS A 134 -21.70 -1.99 10.90
CA LYS A 134 -21.24 -0.70 10.36
C LYS A 134 -21.71 0.46 11.25
N ASP A 135 -20.89 1.50 11.32
CA ASP A 135 -21.24 2.75 11.99
C ASP A 135 -22.17 3.62 11.13
N LYS A 136 -22.47 4.83 11.62
CA LYS A 136 -23.35 5.79 10.91
C LYS A 136 -22.74 6.31 9.61
N LEU A 137 -21.42 6.23 9.45
CA LEU A 137 -20.68 6.63 8.25
C LEU A 137 -20.48 5.45 7.27
N GLY A 138 -20.91 4.25 7.68
CA GLY A 138 -20.79 3.03 6.88
C GLY A 138 -19.46 2.31 7.02
N TYR A 139 -18.61 2.67 7.99
CA TYR A 139 -17.39 1.95 8.31
C TYR A 139 -17.65 0.69 9.14
N GLY A 140 -16.99 -0.40 8.80
CA GLY A 140 -17.04 -1.63 9.57
C GLY A 140 -16.41 -1.50 10.95
N THR A 141 -17.00 -2.16 11.98
CA THR A 141 -16.43 -2.19 13.34
C THR A 141 -15.00 -2.72 13.36
N SER A 142 -14.75 -3.79 12.63
CA SER A 142 -13.39 -4.38 12.50
C SER A 142 -12.40 -3.41 11.90
N TYR A 143 -12.78 -2.68 10.84
CA TYR A 143 -11.97 -1.64 10.22
C TYR A 143 -11.62 -0.53 11.21
N LEU A 144 -12.62 0.01 11.91
CA LEU A 144 -12.44 1.08 12.91
C LEU A 144 -11.54 0.63 14.06
N ASN A 145 -11.71 -0.59 14.54
CA ASN A 145 -10.94 -1.13 15.65
C ASN A 145 -9.50 -1.50 15.27
N LEU A 146 -9.25 -1.89 14.02
CA LEU A 146 -7.92 -2.22 13.53
C LEU A 146 -7.11 -0.98 13.14
N HIS A 147 -7.79 0.06 12.68
CA HIS A 147 -7.17 1.26 12.13
C HIS A 147 -6.17 1.97 13.09
N PRO A 148 -6.39 2.07 14.43
CA PRO A 148 -5.42 2.67 15.34
C PRO A 148 -4.05 1.98 15.40
N TYR A 149 -3.98 0.73 14.96
CA TYR A 149 -2.74 -0.07 14.91
C TYR A 149 -2.00 0.04 13.59
N VAL A 150 -2.49 0.90 12.69
CA VAL A 150 -1.91 1.16 11.38
C VAL A 150 -1.31 2.55 11.35
N HIS A 151 0.00 2.63 11.13
CA HIS A 151 0.70 3.90 10.95
C HIS A 151 0.70 4.26 9.47
N ARG A 152 -0.23 5.09 9.08
CA ARG A 152 -0.38 5.60 7.73
C ARG A 152 -0.34 7.12 7.70
N GLN A 153 -0.15 7.67 6.53
CA GLN A 153 -0.14 9.10 6.34
C GLN A 153 -1.57 9.67 6.42
N GLY A 154 -1.74 10.70 7.24
CA GLY A 154 -2.95 11.54 7.26
C GLY A 154 -2.85 12.72 6.30
N GLY A 155 -3.91 13.54 6.22
CA GLY A 155 -3.97 14.72 5.35
C GLY A 155 -2.87 15.74 5.60
N GLU A 156 -2.42 15.90 6.84
CA GLU A 156 -1.33 16.81 7.19
C GLU A 156 0.05 16.37 6.68
N GLY A 157 0.22 15.08 6.42
CA GLY A 157 1.49 14.53 5.94
C GLY A 157 1.90 15.00 4.55
N ASP A 158 1.00 15.67 3.81
CA ASP A 158 1.30 16.17 2.47
C ASP A 158 2.27 17.34 2.42
N MET A 159 2.43 17.98 3.53
CA MET A 159 3.26 19.18 3.63
C MET A 159 4.73 18.88 3.88
N VAL A 160 5.09 17.63 4.12
CA VAL A 160 6.46 17.22 4.45
C VAL A 160 6.97 16.10 3.53
N VAL A 161 8.25 16.14 3.25
CA VAL A 161 8.96 15.04 2.56
C VAL A 161 9.12 13.90 3.55
N LEU A 162 8.57 12.73 3.20
CA LEU A 162 8.69 11.54 4.02
C LEU A 162 10.06 10.89 3.83
N GLN A 163 10.62 10.40 4.92
CA GLN A 163 11.82 9.57 4.86
C GLN A 163 11.45 8.12 4.48
N PRO A 164 12.37 7.37 3.85
CA PRO A 164 12.17 5.94 3.62
C PRO A 164 11.81 5.21 4.92
N TYR A 165 10.82 4.33 4.85
CA TYR A 165 10.30 3.56 5.99
C TYR A 165 9.70 4.36 7.15
N GLU A 166 9.42 5.64 6.99
CA GLU A 166 8.86 6.50 8.04
C GLU A 166 7.41 6.12 8.39
N TYR A 167 6.64 5.68 7.40
CA TYR A 167 5.23 5.28 7.54
C TYR A 167 5.01 3.85 7.07
N HIS A 168 3.75 3.43 7.03
CA HIS A 168 3.25 2.20 6.42
C HIS A 168 3.57 0.92 7.23
N PRO A 169 3.67 -0.28 6.61
CA PRO A 169 3.75 -1.54 7.36
C PRO A 169 4.89 -1.61 8.37
N ASN A 170 6.07 -1.09 8.06
CA ASN A 170 7.24 -1.20 8.93
C ASN A 170 7.08 -0.47 10.27
N THR A 171 6.30 0.59 10.30
CA THR A 171 6.05 1.39 11.49
C THR A 171 4.70 1.10 12.13
N SER A 172 3.84 0.34 11.46
CA SER A 172 2.52 -0.05 11.98
C SER A 172 2.63 -1.05 13.12
N GLU A 173 1.96 -0.77 14.23
CA GLU A 173 1.94 -1.65 15.40
C GLU A 173 1.39 -3.03 15.06
N LEU A 174 0.34 -3.11 14.24
CA LEU A 174 -0.20 -4.37 13.73
C LEU A 174 0.90 -5.27 13.15
N VAL A 175 1.73 -4.73 12.28
CA VAL A 175 2.79 -5.50 11.61
C VAL A 175 3.89 -5.89 12.59
N ARG A 176 4.26 -4.98 13.50
CA ARG A 176 5.24 -5.26 14.56
C ARG A 176 4.78 -6.38 15.49
N LEU A 177 3.52 -6.36 15.92
CA LEU A 177 2.91 -7.40 16.75
C LEU A 177 2.93 -8.76 16.03
N LEU A 178 2.52 -8.80 14.78
CA LEU A 178 2.50 -10.04 13.99
C LEU A 178 3.91 -10.59 13.74
N LYS A 179 4.89 -9.72 13.45
CA LYS A 179 6.31 -10.13 13.28
C LYS A 179 6.93 -10.65 14.58
N LYS A 180 6.62 -10.04 15.72
CA LYS A 180 7.10 -10.46 17.05
C LYS A 180 6.48 -11.79 17.50
N GLY A 181 5.33 -12.14 16.95
CA GLY A 181 4.48 -13.24 17.38
C GLY A 181 3.37 -12.77 18.33
N HIS A 182 2.13 -12.90 17.89
CA HIS A 182 0.94 -12.53 18.63
C HIS A 182 0.07 -13.75 18.84
N HIS A 183 0.03 -14.29 20.08
CA HIS A 183 -0.79 -15.44 20.47
C HIS A 183 -0.78 -16.63 19.49
N ASN A 184 0.40 -16.93 18.94
CA ASN A 184 0.60 -18.00 17.94
C ASN A 184 -0.18 -17.84 16.62
N VAL A 185 -0.67 -16.64 16.31
CA VAL A 185 -1.29 -16.35 15.02
C VAL A 185 -0.27 -16.61 13.91
N LYS A 186 -0.67 -17.42 12.93
CA LYS A 186 0.13 -17.72 11.74
C LYS A 186 -0.61 -17.23 10.50
N LEU A 187 0.05 -16.38 9.75
CA LEU A 187 -0.41 -15.90 8.46
C LEU A 187 0.42 -16.55 7.36
N THR A 188 -0.23 -16.88 6.27
CA THR A 188 0.46 -17.26 5.04
C THR A 188 1.19 -16.05 4.45
N ASP A 189 2.12 -16.28 3.53
CA ASP A 189 2.82 -15.19 2.82
C ASP A 189 1.87 -14.30 2.05
N LYS A 190 0.84 -14.89 1.45
CA LYS A 190 -0.22 -14.17 0.74
C LYS A 190 -0.99 -13.24 1.68
N GLU A 191 -1.40 -13.71 2.84
CA GLU A 191 -2.13 -12.91 3.84
C GLU A 191 -1.27 -11.77 4.39
N ARG A 192 0.01 -12.02 4.67
CA ARG A 192 0.93 -10.95 5.08
C ARG A 192 1.05 -9.88 4.01
N LYS A 193 1.27 -10.27 2.76
CA LYS A 193 1.35 -9.33 1.62
C LYS A 193 0.04 -8.56 1.43
N THR A 194 -1.11 -9.21 1.62
CA THR A 194 -2.41 -8.52 1.55
C THR A 194 -2.53 -7.45 2.62
N LEU A 195 -2.13 -7.72 3.87
CA LEU A 195 -2.12 -6.71 4.94
C LEU A 195 -1.12 -5.58 4.65
N TYR A 196 0.05 -5.89 4.10
CA TYR A 196 1.03 -4.87 3.71
C TYR A 196 0.47 -3.98 2.60
N ASN A 197 -0.10 -4.57 1.56
CA ASN A 197 -0.73 -3.84 0.45
C ASN A 197 -1.87 -2.94 0.95
N TRP A 198 -2.70 -3.43 1.88
CA TRP A 198 -3.75 -2.62 2.48
C TRP A 198 -3.20 -1.36 3.14
N ILE A 199 -2.14 -1.51 3.95
CA ILE A 199 -1.50 -0.39 4.63
C ILE A 199 -0.81 0.53 3.62
N ASP A 200 -0.11 -0.03 2.62
CA ASP A 200 0.58 0.70 1.56
C ASP A 200 -0.37 1.45 0.61
N TYR A 201 -1.64 1.05 0.56
CA TYR A 201 -2.71 1.80 -0.11
C TYR A 201 -3.36 2.86 0.78
N ASN A 202 -2.77 3.15 1.92
CA ASN A 202 -3.26 4.09 2.91
C ASN A 202 -4.50 3.61 3.67
N ALA A 203 -4.60 2.31 3.91
CA ALA A 203 -5.63 1.63 4.65
C ALA A 203 -7.08 1.99 4.20
N PRO A 204 -7.43 1.77 2.93
CA PRO A 204 -8.78 2.04 2.46
C PRO A 204 -9.80 1.09 3.09
N ASP A 205 -11.02 1.60 3.36
CA ASP A 205 -12.18 0.79 3.69
C ASP A 205 -12.86 0.31 2.39
N LYS A 206 -13.08 1.25 1.45
CA LYS A 206 -13.73 1.00 0.17
C LYS A 206 -12.79 1.28 -0.99
N GLY A 207 -12.83 0.43 -2.00
CA GLY A 207 -12.02 0.57 -3.22
C GLY A 207 -12.84 1.01 -4.44
N TYR A 208 -14.01 1.61 -4.25
CA TYR A 208 -14.90 2.09 -5.31
C TYR A 208 -15.67 3.34 -4.86
N PHE A 209 -16.11 4.14 -5.82
CA PHE A 209 -17.01 5.29 -5.61
C PHE A 209 -18.46 4.86 -5.44
#